data_417bcb3c44b3c0892ca3cfa907639344
#
_entry.id   417bcb3c44b3c0892ca3cfa907639344
#
_cell.length_a   1.000
_cell.length_b   1.000
_cell.length_c   1.000
_cell.angle_alpha   90.00
_cell.angle_beta   90.00
_cell.angle_gamma   90.00
#
_symmetry.space_group_name_H-M   'P 1'
#
loop_
_entity.id
_entity.type
_entity.pdbx_description
1 polymer ?
#
loop_
_entity_poly.entity_id
_entity_poly.type
_entity_poly.pdbx_seq_one_letter_code
_entity_poly.pdbx_strand_id
1 'polypeptide(L)'
;MLKNLKTKSKLLFPLMFIIITAISGLVYTYFDNQKEVRTNVAFQTNEFVEELLKGRISVYQFLRTPTNENAQKVVTNFEKLDTDVLALKNILTLENNRILCDEILTFSKSYITSFDQISVILIRDKAESLEFKSIISKMVKEGEFLESKILEIGNSANKLKIEADSSLNISLIILAVLSIFIFIIISLTIANMITKSLNDFKNGLLTFFDYLNKKTSNSILLDDRSKDEFGEMASFVNENIKQIEKTLNQDVALIEDAKVVMSRVNNGWYSQLIEKSTINASLEEFKNNVNKMIKSTKERFEEVDTVLEDYTKLKKKKNLQLKPSDE
;
A
#
# COMPACT_ATOMS: atom_id res chain seq x y z
N MET A 1 10.97 6.31 -8.38
CA MET A 1 10.34 5.00 -8.68
C MET A 1 8.82 5.14 -8.88
N LEU A 2 8.06 5.74 -7.97
CA LEU A 2 6.59 5.92 -8.05
C LEU A 2 6.12 6.70 -9.29
N LYS A 3 6.88 7.68 -9.79
CA LYS A 3 6.51 8.52 -10.94
C LYS A 3 6.26 7.69 -12.22
N ASN A 4 7.00 6.60 -12.39
CA ASN A 4 6.96 5.76 -13.61
C ASN A 4 6.01 4.56 -13.52
N LEU A 5 5.28 4.40 -12.41
CA LEU A 5 4.27 3.35 -12.27
C LEU A 5 2.98 3.79 -12.95
N LYS A 6 2.24 2.83 -13.51
CA LYS A 6 0.89 3.06 -14.05
C LYS A 6 -0.05 3.57 -12.96
N THR A 7 -0.98 4.43 -13.31
CA THR A 7 -1.93 5.06 -12.38
C THR A 7 -2.71 4.01 -11.59
N LYS A 8 -3.11 2.90 -12.23
CA LYS A 8 -3.73 1.75 -11.58
C LYS A 8 -2.84 1.19 -10.45
N SER A 9 -1.55 1.02 -10.70
CA SER A 9 -0.60 0.54 -9.68
C SER A 9 -0.40 1.55 -8.55
N LYS A 10 -0.38 2.84 -8.84
CA LYS A 10 -0.33 3.90 -7.82
C LYS A 10 -1.54 3.85 -6.89
N LEU A 11 -2.73 3.64 -7.43
CA LEU A 11 -3.98 3.52 -6.67
C LEU A 11 -4.07 2.24 -5.83
N LEU A 12 -3.26 1.22 -6.14
CA LEU A 12 -3.17 0.00 -5.33
C LEU A 12 -2.29 0.16 -4.08
N PHE A 13 -1.43 1.18 -4.00
CA PHE A 13 -0.59 1.42 -2.82
C PHE A 13 -1.38 1.55 -1.50
N PRO A 14 -2.54 2.22 -1.44
CA PRO A 14 -3.37 2.22 -0.24
C PRO A 14 -3.81 0.83 0.23
N LEU A 15 -3.84 -0.18 -0.65
CA LEU A 15 -4.12 -1.58 -0.27
C LEU A 15 -3.01 -2.19 0.60
N MET A 16 -1.80 -1.61 0.66
CA MET A 16 -0.80 -1.99 1.66
C MET A 16 -1.31 -1.81 3.10
N PHE A 17 -2.35 -1.01 3.30
CA PHE A 17 -3.05 -0.91 4.58
C PHE A 17 -3.62 -2.27 5.04
N ILE A 18 -4.06 -3.12 4.11
CA ILE A 18 -4.53 -4.48 4.41
C ILE A 18 -3.39 -5.32 5.01
N ILE A 19 -2.16 -5.16 4.53
CA ILE A 19 -0.99 -5.87 5.08
C ILE A 19 -0.72 -5.42 6.52
N ILE A 20 -0.83 -4.13 6.79
CA ILE A 20 -0.64 -3.57 8.15
C ILE A 20 -1.74 -4.09 9.10
N THR A 21 -2.99 -4.17 8.65
CA THR A 21 -4.08 -4.75 9.45
C THR A 21 -3.89 -6.24 9.72
N ALA A 22 -3.35 -6.98 8.76
CA ALA A 22 -2.99 -8.39 8.94
C ALA A 22 -1.85 -8.56 9.97
N ILE A 23 -0.82 -7.72 9.91
CA ILE A 23 0.27 -7.72 10.91
C ILE A 23 -0.26 -7.37 12.30
N SER A 24 -1.17 -6.38 12.43
CA SER A 24 -1.79 -6.05 13.72
C SER A 24 -2.62 -7.20 14.28
N GLY A 25 -3.30 -7.98 13.42
CA GLY A 25 -3.98 -9.20 13.81
C GLY A 25 -3.02 -10.26 14.38
N LEU A 26 -1.86 -10.47 13.76
CA LEU A 26 -0.84 -11.39 14.27
C LEU A 26 -0.25 -10.92 15.61
N VAL A 27 -0.01 -9.64 15.76
CA VAL A 27 0.45 -9.05 17.03
C VAL A 27 -0.61 -9.27 18.11
N TYR A 28 -1.88 -9.00 17.80
CA TYR A 28 -2.98 -9.24 18.74
C TYR A 28 -3.04 -10.70 19.19
N THR A 29 -3.03 -11.67 18.26
CA THR A 29 -3.11 -13.08 18.59
C THR A 29 -1.92 -13.56 19.44
N TYR A 30 -0.72 -13.04 19.18
CA TYR A 30 0.45 -13.34 20.00
C TYR A 30 0.29 -12.90 21.45
N PHE A 31 -0.14 -11.68 21.71
CA PHE A 31 -0.32 -11.15 23.06
C PHE A 31 -1.53 -11.76 23.76
N ASP A 32 -2.62 -12.03 23.05
CA ASP A 32 -3.81 -12.67 23.59
C ASP A 32 -3.51 -14.10 24.08
N ASN A 33 -2.73 -14.86 23.32
CA ASN A 33 -2.24 -16.17 23.75
C ASN A 33 -1.37 -16.09 25.03
N GLN A 34 -0.49 -15.09 25.12
CA GLN A 34 0.30 -14.85 26.33
C GLN A 34 -0.59 -14.53 27.55
N LYS A 35 -1.64 -13.78 27.36
CA LYS A 35 -2.62 -13.43 28.40
C LYS A 35 -3.40 -14.67 28.84
N GLU A 36 -3.83 -15.52 27.93
CA GLU A 36 -4.55 -16.76 28.24
C GLU A 36 -3.71 -17.69 29.11
N VAL A 37 -2.44 -17.94 28.75
CA VAL A 37 -1.52 -18.74 29.57
C VAL A 37 -1.38 -18.17 30.99
N ARG A 38 -1.19 -16.88 31.15
CA ARG A 38 -1.03 -16.22 32.45
C ARG A 38 -2.32 -16.23 33.27
N THR A 39 -3.48 -16.11 32.62
CA THR A 39 -4.79 -16.26 33.26
C THR A 39 -4.99 -17.66 33.81
N ASN A 40 -4.59 -18.67 33.04
CA ASN A 40 -4.65 -20.07 33.46
C ASN A 40 -3.76 -20.35 34.68
N VAL A 41 -2.53 -19.82 34.70
CA VAL A 41 -1.63 -19.91 35.87
C VAL A 41 -2.27 -19.30 37.10
N ALA A 42 -2.87 -18.09 36.99
CA ALA A 42 -3.53 -17.44 38.13
C ALA A 42 -4.76 -18.22 38.62
N PHE A 43 -5.49 -18.89 37.74
CA PHE A 43 -6.62 -19.74 38.11
C PHE A 43 -6.15 -21.00 38.83
N GLN A 44 -5.15 -21.68 38.32
CA GLN A 44 -4.57 -22.88 38.94
C GLN A 44 -4.04 -22.60 40.35
N THR A 45 -3.43 -21.43 40.60
CA THR A 45 -2.97 -21.06 41.94
C THR A 45 -4.10 -20.90 42.93
N ASN A 46 -5.29 -20.46 42.51
CA ASN A 46 -6.48 -20.45 43.40
C ASN A 46 -6.96 -21.88 43.71
N GLU A 47 -6.89 -22.81 42.75
CA GLU A 47 -7.19 -24.23 43.00
C GLU A 47 -6.21 -24.83 44.00
N PHE A 48 -4.92 -24.49 43.94
CA PHE A 48 -3.92 -24.94 44.91
C PHE A 48 -4.18 -24.44 46.31
N VAL A 49 -4.66 -23.19 46.47
CA VAL A 49 -5.10 -22.69 47.78
C VAL A 49 -6.27 -23.54 48.32
N GLU A 50 -7.24 -23.89 47.47
CA GLU A 50 -8.37 -24.75 47.86
C GLU A 50 -7.91 -26.17 48.22
N GLU A 51 -6.96 -26.73 47.48
CA GLU A 51 -6.39 -28.06 47.78
C GLU A 51 -5.59 -28.06 49.06
N LEU A 52 -4.80 -27.03 49.32
CA LEU A 52 -4.11 -26.84 50.61
C LEU A 52 -5.11 -26.77 51.78
N LEU A 53 -6.20 -26.01 51.60
CA LEU A 53 -7.26 -25.92 52.62
C LEU A 53 -7.92 -27.28 52.85
N LYS A 54 -8.23 -28.07 51.83
CA LYS A 54 -8.76 -29.41 51.95
C LYS A 54 -7.78 -30.32 52.72
N GLY A 55 -6.48 -30.21 52.39
CA GLY A 55 -5.43 -30.90 53.13
C GLY A 55 -5.41 -30.55 54.62
N ARG A 56 -5.43 -29.25 54.94
CA ARG A 56 -5.47 -28.77 56.33
C ARG A 56 -6.75 -29.20 57.09
N ILE A 57 -7.90 -29.17 56.45
CA ILE A 57 -9.17 -29.66 56.99
C ILE A 57 -9.05 -31.16 57.28
N SER A 58 -8.46 -31.95 56.42
CA SER A 58 -8.23 -33.39 56.64
C SER A 58 -7.35 -33.63 57.87
N VAL A 59 -6.33 -32.80 58.11
CA VAL A 59 -5.54 -32.84 59.34
C VAL A 59 -6.42 -32.58 60.58
N TYR A 60 -7.27 -31.57 60.59
CA TYR A 60 -8.21 -31.30 61.69
C TYR A 60 -9.18 -32.48 61.93
N GLN A 61 -9.68 -33.10 60.85
CA GLN A 61 -10.52 -34.29 60.92
C GLN A 61 -9.76 -35.46 61.54
N PHE A 62 -8.51 -35.69 61.15
CA PHE A 62 -7.64 -36.72 61.76
C PHE A 62 -7.37 -36.44 63.24
N LEU A 63 -7.04 -35.20 63.59
CA LEU A 63 -6.79 -34.80 65.01
C LEU A 63 -8.02 -35.05 65.88
N ARG A 64 -9.23 -34.90 65.36
CA ARG A 64 -10.50 -35.15 66.05
C ARG A 64 -10.83 -36.65 66.12
N THR A 65 -10.54 -37.36 65.03
CA THR A 65 -10.87 -38.78 64.88
C THR A 65 -9.70 -39.47 64.21
N PRO A 66 -8.68 -39.92 64.99
CA PRO A 66 -7.45 -40.48 64.46
C PRO A 66 -7.68 -41.91 63.95
N THR A 67 -8.07 -42.00 62.66
CA THR A 67 -8.24 -43.28 61.92
C THR A 67 -7.29 -43.33 60.75
N ASN A 68 -6.93 -44.55 60.33
CA ASN A 68 -6.12 -44.75 59.13
C ASN A 68 -6.75 -44.11 57.87
N GLU A 69 -8.09 -44.10 57.77
CA GLU A 69 -8.81 -43.47 56.66
C GLU A 69 -8.59 -41.97 56.64
N ASN A 70 -8.71 -41.29 57.80
CA ASN A 70 -8.48 -39.86 57.90
C ASN A 70 -7.00 -39.51 57.67
N ALA A 71 -6.06 -40.34 58.12
CA ALA A 71 -4.64 -40.14 57.82
C ALA A 71 -4.38 -40.25 56.30
N GLN A 72 -4.96 -41.23 55.63
CA GLN A 72 -4.80 -41.42 54.20
C GLN A 72 -5.37 -40.21 53.42
N LYS A 73 -6.48 -39.64 53.84
CA LYS A 73 -7.05 -38.43 53.21
C LYS A 73 -6.08 -37.25 53.26
N VAL A 74 -5.34 -37.06 54.33
CA VAL A 74 -4.31 -36.03 54.44
C VAL A 74 -3.23 -36.26 53.42
N VAL A 75 -2.67 -37.45 53.36
CA VAL A 75 -1.61 -37.79 52.39
C VAL A 75 -2.08 -37.59 50.96
N THR A 76 -3.25 -38.11 50.60
CA THR A 76 -3.81 -38.01 49.24
C THR A 76 -4.04 -36.58 48.82
N ASN A 77 -4.52 -35.67 49.74
CA ASN A 77 -4.73 -34.26 49.39
C ASN A 77 -3.41 -33.54 49.12
N PHE A 78 -2.35 -33.81 49.87
CA PHE A 78 -1.04 -33.22 49.63
C PHE A 78 -0.31 -33.81 48.43
N GLU A 79 -0.43 -35.14 48.18
CA GLU A 79 0.08 -35.76 46.98
C GLU A 79 -0.55 -35.15 45.72
N LYS A 80 -1.85 -34.85 45.77
CA LYS A 80 -2.54 -34.17 44.68
C LYS A 80 -1.97 -32.75 44.48
N LEU A 81 -1.86 -31.97 45.54
CA LEU A 81 -1.26 -30.63 45.49
C LEU A 81 0.15 -30.67 44.89
N ASP A 82 0.99 -31.60 45.34
CA ASP A 82 2.36 -31.75 44.82
C ASP A 82 2.38 -32.13 43.34
N THR A 83 1.47 -33.00 42.91
CA THR A 83 1.34 -33.38 41.47
C THR A 83 0.96 -32.19 40.62
N ASP A 84 -0.01 -31.42 41.05
CA ASP A 84 -0.52 -30.26 40.31
C ASP A 84 0.49 -29.09 40.32
N VAL A 85 1.23 -28.86 41.41
CA VAL A 85 2.35 -27.93 41.46
C VAL A 85 3.50 -28.32 40.52
N LEU A 86 3.81 -29.63 40.44
CA LEU A 86 4.81 -30.11 39.46
C LEU A 86 4.37 -29.91 38.02
N ALA A 87 3.09 -30.14 37.72
CA ALA A 87 2.53 -29.90 36.41
C ALA A 87 2.62 -28.39 36.05
N LEU A 88 2.24 -27.50 36.97
CA LEU A 88 2.39 -26.08 36.81
C LEU A 88 3.84 -25.66 36.57
N LYS A 89 4.78 -26.15 37.38
CA LYS A 89 6.22 -25.85 37.22
C LYS A 89 6.73 -26.10 35.81
N ASN A 90 6.24 -27.18 35.16
CA ASN A 90 6.69 -27.54 33.82
C ASN A 90 6.22 -26.56 32.72
N ILE A 91 5.13 -25.84 32.91
CA ILE A 91 4.60 -24.86 31.97
C ILE A 91 5.04 -23.42 32.28
N LEU A 92 5.58 -23.15 33.48
CA LEU A 92 6.06 -21.84 33.86
C LEU A 92 7.35 -21.47 33.13
N THR A 93 7.38 -20.25 32.59
CA THR A 93 8.53 -19.70 31.85
C THR A 93 9.45 -18.84 32.73
N LEU A 94 8.93 -18.28 33.83
CA LEU A 94 9.69 -17.44 34.77
C LEU A 94 10.40 -18.33 35.79
N GLU A 95 11.71 -18.18 35.89
CA GLU A 95 12.54 -18.94 36.83
C GLU A 95 12.13 -18.70 38.28
N ASN A 96 11.84 -17.44 38.67
CA ASN A 96 11.36 -17.16 40.04
C ASN A 96 10.09 -17.92 40.39
N ASN A 97 9.14 -18.06 39.46
CA ASN A 97 7.91 -18.83 39.75
C ASN A 97 8.18 -20.34 39.81
N ARG A 98 9.17 -20.83 39.06
CA ARG A 98 9.63 -22.23 39.15
C ARG A 98 10.30 -22.52 40.52
N ILE A 99 11.10 -21.57 41.01
CA ILE A 99 11.69 -21.62 42.37
C ILE A 99 10.60 -21.66 43.43
N LEU A 100 9.56 -20.82 43.32
CA LEU A 100 8.41 -20.84 44.22
C LEU A 100 7.71 -22.21 44.25
N CYS A 101 7.57 -22.87 43.10
CA CYS A 101 7.05 -24.25 43.04
C CYS A 101 7.94 -25.23 43.84
N ASP A 102 9.28 -25.10 43.71
CA ASP A 102 10.21 -25.96 44.45
C ASP A 102 10.11 -25.68 45.96
N GLU A 103 9.92 -24.44 46.38
CA GLU A 103 9.67 -24.10 47.82
C GLU A 103 8.35 -24.70 48.29
N ILE A 104 7.26 -24.64 47.52
CA ILE A 104 5.96 -25.24 47.83
C ILE A 104 6.13 -26.75 48.05
N LEU A 105 6.79 -27.46 47.09
CA LEU A 105 7.03 -28.89 47.23
C LEU A 105 7.88 -29.22 48.45
N THR A 106 8.85 -28.39 48.82
CA THR A 106 9.70 -28.58 49.99
C THR A 106 8.90 -28.39 51.27
N PHE A 107 8.08 -27.36 51.38
CA PHE A 107 7.20 -27.11 52.52
C PHE A 107 6.09 -28.16 52.64
N SER A 108 5.50 -28.61 51.52
CA SER A 108 4.53 -29.72 51.48
C SER A 108 5.11 -30.97 52.06
N LYS A 109 6.30 -31.37 51.65
CA LYS A 109 7.00 -32.53 52.16
C LYS A 109 7.30 -32.40 53.68
N SER A 110 7.73 -31.19 54.12
CA SER A 110 7.99 -30.94 55.54
C SER A 110 6.69 -31.03 56.36
N TYR A 111 5.57 -30.50 55.81
CA TYR A 111 4.25 -30.55 56.42
C TYR A 111 3.77 -32.01 56.61
N ILE A 112 3.88 -32.85 55.58
CA ILE A 112 3.54 -34.29 55.66
C ILE A 112 4.44 -34.99 56.67
N THR A 113 5.76 -34.73 56.66
CA THR A 113 6.69 -35.32 57.64
C THR A 113 6.27 -34.93 59.07
N SER A 114 5.87 -33.71 59.35
CA SER A 114 5.35 -33.23 60.62
C SER A 114 4.02 -33.90 60.96
N PHE A 115 3.14 -34.12 59.97
CA PHE A 115 1.91 -34.89 60.13
C PHE A 115 2.15 -36.35 60.52
N ASP A 116 3.10 -37.02 59.87
CA ASP A 116 3.45 -38.39 60.20
C ASP A 116 3.94 -38.52 61.65
N GLN A 117 4.76 -37.56 62.11
CA GLN A 117 5.19 -37.50 63.52
C GLN A 117 4.00 -37.34 64.46
N ILE A 118 3.04 -36.47 64.16
CA ILE A 118 1.80 -36.28 64.96
C ILE A 118 0.98 -37.58 64.99
N SER A 119 0.85 -38.28 63.85
CA SER A 119 0.06 -39.50 63.77
C SER A 119 0.61 -40.58 64.70
N VAL A 120 1.94 -40.73 64.78
CA VAL A 120 2.60 -41.64 65.68
C VAL A 120 2.40 -41.25 67.18
N ILE A 121 2.47 -39.97 67.51
CA ILE A 121 2.27 -39.45 68.85
C ILE A 121 0.82 -39.70 69.35
N LEU A 122 -0.17 -39.45 68.50
CA LEU A 122 -1.59 -39.66 68.79
C LEU A 122 -1.92 -41.15 69.02
N ILE A 123 -1.38 -42.02 68.20
CA ILE A 123 -1.57 -43.48 68.42
C ILE A 123 -0.99 -43.94 69.77
N ARG A 124 0.02 -43.24 70.29
CA ARG A 124 0.65 -43.52 71.58
C ARG A 124 -0.02 -42.79 72.75
N ASP A 125 -1.16 -42.15 72.56
CA ASP A 125 -1.94 -41.41 73.59
C ASP A 125 -1.14 -40.26 74.27
N LYS A 126 -0.26 -39.59 73.57
CA LYS A 126 0.59 -38.49 74.09
C LYS A 126 0.19 -37.11 73.52
N ALA A 127 -1.09 -36.90 73.30
CA ALA A 127 -1.61 -35.66 72.67
C ALA A 127 -1.35 -34.35 73.42
N GLU A 128 -1.05 -34.44 74.72
CA GLU A 128 -0.74 -33.27 75.56
C GLU A 128 0.76 -33.02 75.73
N SER A 129 1.61 -33.77 75.07
CA SER A 129 3.06 -33.60 75.18
C SER A 129 3.55 -32.27 74.59
N LEU A 130 4.64 -31.74 75.14
CA LEU A 130 5.31 -30.54 74.62
C LEU A 130 5.79 -30.76 73.20
N GLU A 131 6.18 -31.99 72.88
CA GLU A 131 6.59 -32.43 71.52
C GLU A 131 5.43 -32.29 70.54
N PHE A 132 4.24 -32.78 70.87
CA PHE A 132 3.04 -32.64 70.03
C PHE A 132 2.71 -31.16 69.74
N LYS A 133 2.69 -30.31 70.79
CA LYS A 133 2.42 -28.89 70.64
C LYS A 133 3.46 -28.19 69.73
N SER A 134 4.74 -28.58 69.86
CA SER A 134 5.82 -28.06 69.04
C SER A 134 5.64 -28.39 67.55
N ILE A 135 5.29 -29.66 67.24
CA ILE A 135 5.09 -30.14 65.85
C ILE A 135 3.84 -29.46 65.24
N ILE A 136 2.74 -29.36 66.01
CA ILE A 136 1.54 -28.59 65.53
C ILE A 136 1.91 -27.15 65.19
N SER A 137 2.66 -26.46 66.06
CA SER A 137 3.09 -25.08 65.81
C SER A 137 3.97 -25.00 64.53
N LYS A 138 4.82 -26.00 64.32
CA LYS A 138 5.62 -26.09 63.09
C LYS A 138 4.72 -26.30 61.86
N MET A 139 3.74 -27.22 61.91
CA MET A 139 2.81 -27.45 60.81
C MET A 139 1.98 -26.22 60.45
N VAL A 140 1.52 -25.45 61.47
CA VAL A 140 0.79 -24.20 61.23
C VAL A 140 1.66 -23.24 60.40
N LYS A 141 2.92 -23.02 60.79
CA LYS A 141 3.86 -22.16 60.06
C LYS A 141 4.13 -22.66 58.66
N GLU A 142 4.34 -23.97 58.49
CA GLU A 142 4.54 -24.58 57.17
C GLU A 142 3.32 -24.39 56.28
N GLY A 143 2.10 -24.53 56.80
CA GLY A 143 0.85 -24.22 56.11
C GLY A 143 0.71 -22.76 55.67
N GLU A 144 1.13 -21.83 56.56
CA GLU A 144 1.17 -20.39 56.26
C GLU A 144 2.20 -20.07 55.14
N PHE A 145 3.38 -20.71 55.18
CA PHE A 145 4.38 -20.57 54.13
C PHE A 145 3.89 -21.12 52.79
N LEU A 146 3.26 -22.29 52.76
CA LEU A 146 2.67 -22.89 51.54
C LEU A 146 1.64 -21.94 50.92
N GLU A 147 0.69 -21.42 51.74
CA GLU A 147 -0.33 -20.48 51.27
C GLU A 147 0.31 -19.21 50.70
N SER A 148 1.29 -18.62 51.44
CA SER A 148 2.01 -17.45 50.97
C SER A 148 2.73 -17.66 49.65
N LYS A 149 3.39 -18.80 49.43
CA LYS A 149 4.10 -19.09 48.21
C LYS A 149 3.18 -19.37 47.01
N ILE A 150 2.06 -20.04 47.24
CA ILE A 150 1.01 -20.21 46.24
C ILE A 150 0.44 -18.85 45.81
N LEU A 151 0.09 -17.98 46.76
CA LEU A 151 -0.41 -16.64 46.44
C LEU A 151 0.63 -15.76 45.72
N GLU A 152 1.93 -15.93 46.04
CA GLU A 152 3.01 -15.20 45.37
C GLU A 152 3.08 -15.54 43.86
N ILE A 153 2.91 -16.82 43.49
CA ILE A 153 2.82 -17.25 42.07
C ILE A 153 1.58 -16.60 41.40
N GLY A 154 0.41 -16.66 42.08
CA GLY A 154 -0.83 -16.06 41.58
C GLY A 154 -0.73 -14.56 41.34
N ASN A 155 -0.15 -13.85 42.31
CA ASN A 155 0.09 -12.40 42.21
C ASN A 155 1.07 -12.07 41.08
N SER A 156 2.14 -12.85 40.93
CA SER A 156 3.09 -12.73 39.81
C SER A 156 2.38 -12.92 38.45
N ALA A 157 1.55 -13.97 38.34
CA ALA A 157 0.79 -14.23 37.11
C ALA A 157 -0.20 -13.11 36.78
N ASN A 158 -0.93 -12.59 37.76
CA ASN A 158 -1.85 -11.46 37.61
C ASN A 158 -1.11 -10.19 37.18
N LYS A 159 0.02 -9.86 37.81
CA LYS A 159 0.84 -8.71 37.42
C LYS A 159 1.30 -8.80 35.97
N LEU A 160 1.83 -9.96 35.57
CA LEU A 160 2.26 -10.21 34.18
C LEU A 160 1.12 -10.14 33.16
N LYS A 161 -0.11 -10.56 33.58
CA LYS A 161 -1.31 -10.41 32.76
C LYS A 161 -1.64 -8.94 32.50
N ILE A 162 -1.64 -8.12 33.54
CA ILE A 162 -1.91 -6.66 33.44
C ILE A 162 -0.85 -5.97 32.58
N GLU A 163 0.42 -6.32 32.76
CA GLU A 163 1.51 -5.79 31.95
C GLU A 163 1.35 -6.19 30.45
N ALA A 164 0.92 -7.42 30.19
CA ALA A 164 0.66 -7.87 28.83
C ALA A 164 -0.51 -7.12 28.19
N ASP A 165 -1.61 -6.93 28.90
CA ASP A 165 -2.77 -6.17 28.43
C ASP A 165 -2.39 -4.71 28.10
N SER A 166 -1.64 -4.08 28.99
CA SER A 166 -1.15 -2.71 28.79
C SER A 166 -0.23 -2.62 27.57
N SER A 167 0.74 -3.53 27.47
CA SER A 167 1.68 -3.57 26.33
C SER A 167 0.97 -3.85 25.01
N LEU A 168 -0.04 -4.73 24.99
CA LEU A 168 -0.87 -4.97 23.82
C LEU A 168 -1.57 -3.69 23.36
N ASN A 169 -2.30 -3.04 24.27
CA ASN A 169 -3.07 -1.85 23.95
C ASN A 169 -2.17 -0.72 23.42
N ILE A 170 -1.03 -0.46 24.08
CA ILE A 170 -0.07 0.55 23.64
C ILE A 170 0.50 0.19 22.24
N SER A 171 0.89 -1.06 22.03
CA SER A 171 1.44 -1.50 20.75
C SER A 171 0.43 -1.36 19.61
N LEU A 172 -0.83 -1.70 19.83
CA LEU A 172 -1.90 -1.56 18.84
C LEU A 172 -2.20 -0.09 18.53
N ILE A 173 -2.21 0.79 19.55
CA ILE A 173 -2.40 2.24 19.35
C ILE A 173 -1.24 2.81 18.52
N ILE A 174 0.00 2.50 18.87
CA ILE A 174 1.18 2.97 18.12
C ILE A 174 1.12 2.49 16.66
N LEU A 175 0.81 1.21 16.45
CA LEU A 175 0.69 0.63 15.10
C LEU A 175 -0.42 1.31 14.28
N ALA A 176 -1.58 1.57 14.90
CA ALA A 176 -2.70 2.26 14.26
C ALA A 176 -2.32 3.69 13.86
N VAL A 177 -1.71 4.46 14.77
CA VAL A 177 -1.28 5.83 14.48
C VAL A 177 -0.24 5.88 13.37
N LEU A 178 0.77 5.02 13.42
CA LEU A 178 1.81 4.94 12.39
C LEU A 178 1.21 4.55 11.03
N SER A 179 0.29 3.59 11.00
CA SER A 179 -0.35 3.15 9.76
C SER A 179 -1.19 4.25 9.11
N ILE A 180 -1.98 4.99 9.90
CA ILE A 180 -2.75 6.13 9.42
C ILE A 180 -1.82 7.22 8.88
N PHE A 181 -0.74 7.53 9.58
CA PHE A 181 0.22 8.54 9.17
C PHE A 181 0.89 8.19 7.83
N ILE A 182 1.35 6.95 7.69
CA ILE A 182 1.94 6.44 6.43
C ILE A 182 0.90 6.47 5.30
N PHE A 183 -0.35 6.06 5.58
CA PHE A 183 -1.43 6.08 4.61
C PHE A 183 -1.71 7.50 4.09
N ILE A 184 -1.78 8.50 4.98
CA ILE A 184 -2.01 9.90 4.61
C ILE A 184 -0.86 10.41 3.72
N ILE A 185 0.40 10.17 4.09
CA ILE A 185 1.57 10.61 3.31
C ILE A 185 1.54 10.00 1.90
N ILE A 186 1.33 8.70 1.79
CA ILE A 186 1.27 8.00 0.50
C ILE A 186 0.12 8.54 -0.34
N SER A 187 -1.07 8.68 0.25
CA SER A 187 -2.28 9.14 -0.43
C SER A 187 -2.11 10.57 -0.98
N LEU A 188 -1.59 11.49 -0.17
CA LEU A 188 -1.32 12.87 -0.59
C LEU A 188 -0.24 12.92 -1.69
N THR A 189 0.80 12.11 -1.58
CA THR A 189 1.86 12.04 -2.59
C THR A 189 1.31 11.58 -3.94
N ILE A 190 0.47 10.53 -3.95
CA ILE A 190 -0.16 10.01 -5.16
C ILE A 190 -1.14 11.04 -5.75
N ALA A 191 -1.99 11.64 -4.90
CA ALA A 191 -2.95 12.66 -5.33
C ALA A 191 -2.24 13.85 -6.00
N ASN A 192 -1.20 14.39 -5.37
CA ASN A 192 -0.41 15.49 -5.92
C ASN A 192 0.27 15.12 -7.25
N MET A 193 0.79 13.90 -7.35
CA MET A 193 1.44 13.40 -8.56
C MET A 193 0.46 13.29 -9.73
N ILE A 194 -0.72 12.71 -9.51
CA ILE A 194 -1.77 12.59 -10.52
C ILE A 194 -2.28 13.97 -10.95
N THR A 195 -2.59 14.84 -9.98
CA THR A 195 -3.08 16.20 -10.24
C THR A 195 -2.06 17.01 -11.04
N LYS A 196 -0.77 16.90 -10.70
CA LYS A 196 0.30 17.57 -11.46
C LYS A 196 0.36 17.06 -12.90
N SER A 197 0.41 15.74 -13.12
CA SER A 197 0.47 15.16 -14.47
C SER A 197 -0.75 15.56 -15.32
N LEU A 198 -1.94 15.60 -14.71
CA LEU A 198 -3.16 16.05 -15.39
C LEU A 198 -3.11 17.53 -15.75
N ASN A 199 -2.62 18.38 -14.85
CA ASN A 199 -2.47 19.82 -15.15
C ASN A 199 -1.43 20.09 -16.23
N ASP A 200 -0.29 19.38 -16.20
CA ASP A 200 0.76 19.51 -17.21
C ASP A 200 0.21 19.08 -18.58
N PHE A 201 -0.52 17.98 -18.67
CA PHE A 201 -1.19 17.52 -19.88
C PHE A 201 -2.23 18.55 -20.38
N LYS A 202 -3.12 19.02 -19.49
CA LYS A 202 -4.11 20.05 -19.83
C LYS A 202 -3.45 21.31 -20.38
N ASN A 203 -2.42 21.82 -19.73
CA ASN A 203 -1.73 23.04 -20.15
C ASN A 203 -1.02 22.84 -21.49
N GLY A 204 -0.42 21.67 -21.72
CA GLY A 204 0.15 21.33 -23.03
C GLY A 204 -0.88 21.34 -24.15
N LEU A 205 -2.06 20.75 -23.92
CA LEU A 205 -3.17 20.80 -24.89
C LEU A 205 -3.66 22.23 -25.14
N LEU A 206 -3.81 23.05 -24.11
CA LEU A 206 -4.21 24.45 -24.28
C LEU A 206 -3.21 25.23 -25.13
N THR A 207 -1.91 25.05 -24.88
CA THR A 207 -0.86 25.68 -25.71
C THR A 207 -0.91 25.22 -27.16
N PHE A 208 -1.17 23.95 -27.40
CA PHE A 208 -1.36 23.43 -28.76
C PHE A 208 -2.60 24.03 -29.44
N PHE A 209 -3.72 24.16 -28.75
CA PHE A 209 -4.91 24.82 -29.32
C PHE A 209 -4.69 26.33 -29.58
N ASP A 210 -3.91 27.01 -28.74
CA ASP A 210 -3.54 28.41 -29.00
C ASP A 210 -2.65 28.53 -30.25
N TYR A 211 -1.77 27.56 -30.51
CA TYR A 211 -1.02 27.47 -31.77
C TYR A 211 -1.97 27.22 -32.96
N LEU A 212 -2.91 26.27 -32.89
CA LEU A 212 -3.89 26.05 -33.97
C LEU A 212 -4.74 27.29 -34.28
N ASN A 213 -5.10 28.04 -33.25
CA ASN A 213 -5.85 29.29 -33.36
C ASN A 213 -4.98 30.50 -33.79
N LYS A 214 -3.69 30.26 -34.13
CA LYS A 214 -2.70 31.30 -34.54
C LYS A 214 -2.47 32.38 -33.47
N LYS A 215 -2.73 32.10 -32.21
CA LYS A 215 -2.40 33.00 -31.11
C LYS A 215 -0.92 32.91 -30.73
N THR A 216 -0.26 31.82 -31.03
CA THR A 216 1.18 31.58 -30.83
C THR A 216 1.81 31.11 -32.14
N SER A 217 3.10 31.45 -32.34
CA SER A 217 3.81 31.11 -33.58
C SER A 217 4.41 29.68 -33.57
N ASN A 218 4.59 29.07 -32.39
CA ASN A 218 5.23 27.78 -32.25
C ASN A 218 4.35 26.82 -31.44
N SER A 219 4.32 25.56 -31.85
CA SER A 219 3.76 24.48 -31.04
C SER A 219 4.77 24.06 -29.97
N ILE A 220 4.26 23.75 -28.78
CA ILE A 220 5.06 23.19 -27.70
C ILE A 220 4.58 21.76 -27.48
N LEU A 221 5.51 20.78 -27.53
CA LEU A 221 5.21 19.40 -27.26
C LEU A 221 4.93 19.18 -25.77
N LEU A 222 4.05 18.24 -25.47
CA LEU A 222 3.76 17.80 -24.11
C LEU A 222 4.95 17.01 -23.54
N ASP A 223 5.09 17.00 -22.20
CA ASP A 223 6.12 16.16 -21.53
C ASP A 223 5.70 14.68 -21.57
N ASP A 224 6.34 13.89 -22.43
CA ASP A 224 6.11 12.45 -22.63
C ASP A 224 7.15 11.56 -21.94
N ARG A 225 7.99 12.12 -21.05
CA ARG A 225 9.06 11.36 -20.37
C ARG A 225 8.55 10.41 -19.30
N SER A 226 7.31 10.54 -18.86
CA SER A 226 6.71 9.60 -17.91
C SER A 226 6.39 8.28 -18.60
N LYS A 227 6.59 7.16 -17.89
CA LYS A 227 6.24 5.81 -18.38
C LYS A 227 4.85 5.35 -17.94
N ASP A 228 4.05 6.26 -17.41
CA ASP A 228 2.65 6.02 -17.04
C ASP A 228 1.69 6.40 -18.17
N GLU A 229 0.40 6.27 -17.91
CA GLU A 229 -0.65 6.54 -18.90
C GLU A 229 -0.63 8.00 -19.40
N PHE A 230 -0.18 8.94 -18.57
CA PHE A 230 -0.05 10.34 -18.97
C PHE A 230 1.09 10.55 -19.96
N GLY A 231 2.21 9.86 -19.78
CA GLY A 231 3.31 9.88 -20.75
C GLY A 231 2.92 9.23 -22.08
N GLU A 232 2.21 8.10 -22.05
CA GLU A 232 1.69 7.43 -23.26
C GLU A 232 0.70 8.38 -24.00
N MET A 233 -0.21 9.04 -23.30
CA MET A 233 -1.14 10.03 -23.87
C MET A 233 -0.40 11.23 -24.45
N ALA A 234 0.60 11.75 -23.74
CA ALA A 234 1.41 12.87 -24.22
C ALA A 234 2.17 12.52 -25.49
N SER A 235 2.77 11.31 -25.57
CA SER A 235 3.46 10.83 -26.76
C SER A 235 2.51 10.72 -27.96
N PHE A 236 1.33 10.11 -27.75
CA PHE A 236 0.32 10.01 -28.82
C PHE A 236 -0.15 11.39 -29.32
N VAL A 237 -0.38 12.33 -28.41
CA VAL A 237 -0.74 13.70 -28.77
C VAL A 237 0.41 14.39 -29.49
N ASN A 238 1.67 14.21 -29.07
CA ASN A 238 2.85 14.78 -29.73
C ASN A 238 3.02 14.29 -31.17
N GLU A 239 2.74 13.03 -31.45
CA GLU A 239 2.74 12.50 -32.83
C GLU A 239 1.71 13.21 -33.70
N ASN A 240 0.48 13.40 -33.17
CA ASN A 240 -0.57 14.13 -33.86
C ASN A 240 -0.21 15.61 -34.07
N ILE A 241 0.38 16.26 -33.04
CA ILE A 241 0.87 17.64 -33.16
C ILE A 241 1.87 17.77 -34.31
N LYS A 242 2.88 16.90 -34.37
CA LYS A 242 3.90 16.90 -35.44
C LYS A 242 3.28 16.70 -36.82
N GLN A 243 2.29 15.79 -36.94
CA GLN A 243 1.59 15.57 -38.19
C GLN A 243 0.77 16.78 -38.64
N ILE A 244 0.03 17.38 -37.74
CA ILE A 244 -0.75 18.60 -38.01
C ILE A 244 0.18 19.77 -38.37
N GLU A 245 1.27 19.97 -37.64
CA GLU A 245 2.27 21.00 -37.93
C GLU A 245 2.88 20.83 -39.31
N LYS A 246 3.23 19.59 -39.69
CA LYS A 246 3.72 19.24 -41.06
C LYS A 246 2.70 19.63 -42.11
N THR A 247 1.42 19.28 -41.88
CA THR A 247 0.34 19.60 -42.84
C THR A 247 0.14 21.10 -42.97
N LEU A 248 0.09 21.83 -41.84
CA LEU A 248 -0.06 23.29 -41.86
C LEU A 248 1.11 23.98 -42.60
N ASN A 249 2.34 23.51 -42.39
CA ASN A 249 3.51 24.04 -43.11
C ASN A 249 3.44 23.74 -44.62
N GLN A 250 2.94 22.59 -45.04
CA GLN A 250 2.69 22.27 -46.45
C GLN A 250 1.59 23.18 -47.05
N ASP A 251 0.50 23.38 -46.29
CA ASP A 251 -0.60 24.27 -46.71
C ASP A 251 -0.10 25.68 -46.93
N VAL A 252 0.66 26.21 -45.96
CA VAL A 252 1.24 27.57 -46.04
C VAL A 252 2.20 27.67 -47.26
N ALA A 253 3.06 26.68 -47.46
CA ALA A 253 3.99 26.64 -48.58
C ALA A 253 3.26 26.63 -49.95
N LEU A 254 2.17 25.88 -50.09
CA LEU A 254 1.33 25.84 -51.28
C LEU A 254 0.62 27.20 -51.51
N ILE A 255 0.07 27.77 -50.46
CA ILE A 255 -0.61 29.11 -50.56
C ILE A 255 0.38 30.17 -50.96
N GLU A 256 1.60 30.19 -50.44
CA GLU A 256 2.61 31.17 -50.82
C GLU A 256 3.10 30.98 -52.25
N ASP A 257 3.33 29.74 -52.69
CA ASP A 257 3.64 29.42 -54.08
C ASP A 257 2.50 29.86 -55.01
N ALA A 258 1.25 29.59 -54.64
CA ALA A 258 0.09 30.04 -55.40
C ALA A 258 0.02 31.59 -55.52
N LYS A 259 0.29 32.35 -54.47
CA LYS A 259 0.34 33.81 -54.54
C LYS A 259 1.39 34.30 -55.52
N VAL A 260 2.59 33.72 -55.50
CA VAL A 260 3.67 34.06 -56.41
C VAL A 260 3.26 33.78 -57.86
N VAL A 261 2.74 32.56 -58.15
CA VAL A 261 2.28 32.17 -59.48
C VAL A 261 1.14 33.07 -59.96
N MET A 262 0.12 33.33 -59.13
CA MET A 262 -1.01 34.20 -59.47
C MET A 262 -0.55 35.63 -59.75
N SER A 263 0.41 36.17 -59.00
CA SER A 263 0.99 37.51 -59.29
C SER A 263 1.66 37.54 -60.65
N ARG A 264 2.36 36.48 -61.08
CA ARG A 264 2.98 36.39 -62.40
C ARG A 264 1.94 36.25 -63.52
N VAL A 265 0.92 35.43 -63.30
CA VAL A 265 -0.21 35.29 -64.23
C VAL A 265 -0.90 36.63 -64.45
N ASN A 266 -1.11 37.43 -63.40
CA ASN A 266 -1.69 38.77 -63.47
C ASN A 266 -0.83 39.73 -64.30
N ASN A 267 0.49 39.51 -64.39
CA ASN A 267 1.41 40.26 -65.20
C ASN A 267 1.59 39.69 -66.63
N GLY A 268 0.75 38.70 -66.99
CA GLY A 268 0.77 38.10 -68.33
C GLY A 268 1.74 36.90 -68.50
N TRP A 269 2.30 36.37 -67.44
CA TRP A 269 3.27 35.26 -67.50
C TRP A 269 2.59 33.95 -67.18
N TYR A 270 2.22 33.18 -68.23
CA TYR A 270 1.47 31.91 -68.10
C TYR A 270 2.34 30.67 -68.15
N SER A 271 3.68 30.80 -68.03
CA SER A 271 4.61 29.63 -68.15
C SER A 271 4.84 28.87 -66.84
N GLN A 272 4.44 29.39 -65.70
CA GLN A 272 4.66 28.81 -64.39
C GLN A 272 3.36 28.30 -63.77
N LEU A 273 3.46 27.15 -63.09
CA LEU A 273 2.38 26.50 -62.40
C LEU A 273 2.68 26.46 -60.90
N ILE A 274 1.66 26.26 -60.09
CA ILE A 274 1.82 25.97 -58.65
C ILE A 274 2.42 24.57 -58.51
N GLU A 275 3.64 24.51 -57.93
CA GLU A 275 4.39 23.24 -57.78
C GLU A 275 4.29 22.64 -56.40
N LYS A 276 4.13 23.46 -55.35
CA LYS A 276 4.01 22.96 -53.95
C LYS A 276 2.78 22.10 -53.81
N SER A 277 2.90 21.06 -52.94
CA SER A 277 1.83 20.11 -52.67
C SER A 277 1.55 20.00 -51.17
N THR A 278 0.33 19.62 -50.84
CA THR A 278 -0.12 19.34 -49.49
C THR A 278 -0.96 18.07 -49.45
N ILE A 279 -1.12 17.47 -48.28
CA ILE A 279 -2.08 16.39 -48.06
C ILE A 279 -3.53 16.89 -47.86
N ASN A 280 -3.75 18.21 -47.79
CA ASN A 280 -5.07 18.80 -47.70
C ASN A 280 -5.76 18.71 -49.08
N ALA A 281 -6.72 17.81 -49.20
CA ALA A 281 -7.42 17.52 -50.44
C ALA A 281 -8.03 18.76 -51.11
N SER A 282 -8.63 19.66 -50.31
CA SER A 282 -9.26 20.90 -50.83
C SER A 282 -8.24 21.85 -51.43
N LEU A 283 -7.06 22.02 -50.82
CA LEU A 283 -6.00 22.87 -51.36
C LEU A 283 -5.31 22.20 -52.58
N GLU A 284 -5.17 20.89 -52.59
CA GLU A 284 -4.67 20.17 -53.81
C GLU A 284 -5.64 20.32 -54.97
N GLU A 285 -6.94 20.21 -54.73
CA GLU A 285 -7.97 20.42 -55.75
C GLU A 285 -7.92 21.88 -56.25
N PHE A 286 -7.82 22.84 -55.37
CA PHE A 286 -7.63 24.27 -55.71
C PHE A 286 -6.41 24.47 -56.62
N LYS A 287 -5.23 23.93 -56.25
CA LYS A 287 -4.01 23.95 -57.07
C LYS A 287 -4.25 23.40 -58.49
N ASN A 288 -4.89 22.23 -58.55
CA ASN A 288 -5.15 21.55 -59.82
C ASN A 288 -6.08 22.40 -60.73
N ASN A 289 -7.12 22.98 -60.14
CA ASN A 289 -8.05 23.85 -60.89
C ASN A 289 -7.37 25.13 -61.36
N VAL A 290 -6.56 25.78 -60.54
CA VAL A 290 -5.78 26.97 -60.91
C VAL A 290 -4.77 26.62 -62.01
N ASN A 291 -4.03 25.56 -61.90
CA ASN A 291 -3.06 25.11 -62.89
C ASN A 291 -3.74 24.78 -64.25
N LYS A 292 -4.92 24.16 -64.20
CA LYS A 292 -5.72 23.92 -65.41
C LYS A 292 -6.16 25.24 -66.07
N MET A 293 -6.61 26.21 -65.29
CA MET A 293 -6.97 27.55 -65.77
C MET A 293 -5.78 28.25 -66.45
N ILE A 294 -4.58 28.23 -65.84
CA ILE A 294 -3.36 28.84 -66.35
C ILE A 294 -2.99 28.21 -67.71
N LYS A 295 -3.01 26.86 -67.81
CA LYS A 295 -2.72 26.12 -69.03
C LYS A 295 -3.69 26.50 -70.16
N SER A 296 -5.00 26.44 -69.88
CA SER A 296 -6.03 26.80 -70.87
C SER A 296 -5.93 28.25 -71.33
N THR A 297 -5.56 29.15 -70.41
CA THR A 297 -5.35 30.58 -70.77
C THR A 297 -4.11 30.75 -71.68
N LYS A 298 -3.01 30.02 -71.35
CA LYS A 298 -1.81 30.01 -72.20
C LYS A 298 -2.10 29.52 -73.61
N GLU A 299 -2.76 28.37 -73.71
CA GLU A 299 -3.14 27.78 -74.99
C GLU A 299 -3.97 28.75 -75.87
N ARG A 300 -4.93 29.43 -75.26
CA ARG A 300 -5.74 30.44 -75.98
C ARG A 300 -4.90 31.64 -76.48
N PHE A 301 -3.94 32.12 -75.65
CA PHE A 301 -3.03 33.18 -76.07
C PHE A 301 -2.12 32.74 -77.24
N GLU A 302 -1.60 31.51 -77.20
CA GLU A 302 -0.81 30.91 -78.28
C GLU A 302 -1.63 30.79 -79.57
N GLU A 303 -2.91 30.42 -79.48
CA GLU A 303 -3.83 30.38 -80.61
C GLU A 303 -4.05 31.81 -81.16
N VAL A 304 -4.26 32.83 -80.32
CA VAL A 304 -4.41 34.23 -80.77
C VAL A 304 -3.14 34.73 -81.36
N ASP A 305 -1.96 34.46 -80.82
CA ASP A 305 -0.68 34.86 -81.45
C ASP A 305 -0.48 34.20 -82.83
N THR A 306 -0.83 32.93 -83.00
CA THR A 306 -0.78 32.25 -84.28
C THR A 306 -1.68 32.95 -85.32
N VAL A 307 -2.91 33.28 -84.90
CA VAL A 307 -3.85 34.00 -85.82
C VAL A 307 -3.33 35.40 -86.16
N LEU A 308 -2.74 36.12 -85.22
CA LEU A 308 -2.14 37.45 -85.46
C LEU A 308 -0.90 37.36 -86.39
N GLU A 309 -0.05 36.36 -86.20
CA GLU A 309 1.05 36.13 -87.12
C GLU A 309 0.57 35.83 -88.57
N ASP A 310 -0.42 34.99 -88.71
CA ASP A 310 -0.99 34.65 -90.04
C ASP A 310 -1.66 35.89 -90.69
N TYR A 311 -2.39 36.64 -89.89
CA TYR A 311 -2.94 37.94 -90.33
C TYR A 311 -1.83 38.91 -90.79
N THR A 312 -0.74 39.00 -90.02
CA THR A 312 0.40 39.85 -90.32
C THR A 312 1.14 39.39 -91.64
N LYS A 313 1.29 38.07 -91.85
CA LYS A 313 1.82 37.49 -93.05
C LYS A 313 0.92 37.79 -94.26
N LEU A 314 -0.38 37.62 -94.14
CA LEU A 314 -1.38 37.96 -95.18
C LEU A 314 -1.36 39.46 -95.50
N LYS A 315 -1.27 40.36 -94.51
CA LYS A 315 -1.18 41.80 -94.67
C LYS A 315 0.11 42.21 -95.43
N LYS A 316 1.24 41.60 -95.08
CA LYS A 316 2.52 41.78 -95.80
C LYS A 316 2.42 41.29 -97.27
N LYS A 317 1.79 40.18 -97.53
CA LYS A 317 1.59 39.64 -98.89
C LYS A 317 0.68 40.52 -99.71
N LYS A 318 -0.38 41.07 -99.11
CA LYS A 318 -1.27 42.01 -99.80
C LYS A 318 -0.60 43.33 -100.10
N ASN A 319 0.25 43.89 -99.20
CA ASN A 319 1.02 45.13 -99.46
C ASN A 319 2.14 44.92 -100.51
N LEU A 320 2.69 43.72 -100.67
CA LEU A 320 3.65 43.38 -101.71
C LEU A 320 2.97 43.30 -103.12
N GLN A 321 1.68 42.91 -103.16
CA GLN A 321 0.89 42.86 -104.39
C GLN A 321 0.36 44.19 -104.84
N LEU A 322 0.40 45.24 -103.96
CA LEU A 322 -0.07 46.61 -104.21
C LEU A 322 1.08 47.62 -104.53
N LYS A 323 2.33 47.13 -104.71
CA LYS A 323 3.37 47.99 -105.30
C LYS A 323 3.14 48.07 -106.78
N PRO A 324 2.94 49.34 -107.35
CA PRO A 324 2.87 49.52 -108.77
C PRO A 324 4.21 49.05 -109.39
N SER A 325 4.14 48.34 -110.49
CA SER A 325 5.27 48.17 -111.42
C SER A 325 5.59 49.54 -112.04
N ASP A 326 6.64 50.17 -111.45
CA ASP A 326 7.22 51.34 -112.18
C ASP A 326 7.96 50.81 -113.43
N GLU A 327 7.43 51.21 -114.52
CA GLU A 327 8.19 51.31 -115.77
C GLU A 327 9.09 52.57 -115.74
#